data_dd3d5a125c837afb5ae22389a6a643e1
#
_entry.id   dd3d5a125c837afb5ae22389a6a643e1
#
_cell.length_a   1.000
_cell.length_b   1.000
_cell.length_c   1.000
_cell.angle_alpha   90.00
_cell.angle_beta   90.00
_cell.angle_gamma   90.00
#
_symmetry.space_group_name_H-M   'P 1'
#
loop_
_entity.id
_entity.type
_entity.pdbx_description
1 polymer ?
#
loop_
_entity_poly.entity_id
_entity_poly.type
_entity_poly.pdbx_seq_one_letter_code
_entity_poly.pdbx_strand_id
1 'polypeptide(L)'
;MPIATLNTLLLGPGTSVTHEAVKTAAAANCSICWVGEDSLLFYAAGFQPTSDSRNLRRQMELACNKKASLEVARAMFARRFPDADLEDKSLKEMMGMEGSRVRMLYQDKAQQYGVGWKGRQFTPDRFELSDTTNKILTAANAALYGILCSAIHAMGYSPHIGFIHTGSPLPFIYDLADLYKAELCIDLAFALNKEMAGQYNKHLLAKRFRERVISMDLLSVVSKDITRLLKEGKQ
;
A
#
# COMPACT_ATOMS: atom_id res chain seq x y z
N MET A 1 -13.72 16.04 -17.08
CA MET A 1 -12.97 16.52 -15.91
C MET A 1 -11.64 17.10 -16.42
N PRO A 2 -11.25 18.32 -16.03
CA PRO A 2 -10.00 18.92 -16.51
C PRO A 2 -8.79 18.13 -15.98
N ILE A 3 -7.84 17.79 -16.84
CA ILE A 3 -6.63 17.04 -16.48
C ILE A 3 -5.81 17.75 -15.38
N ALA A 4 -5.82 19.08 -15.35
CA ALA A 4 -5.11 19.88 -14.36
C ALA A 4 -5.59 19.68 -12.91
N THR A 5 -6.74 19.03 -12.69
CA THR A 5 -7.25 18.69 -11.37
C THR A 5 -6.94 17.26 -10.96
N LEU A 6 -6.25 16.49 -11.81
CA LEU A 6 -5.88 15.10 -11.56
C LEU A 6 -4.41 15.01 -11.17
N ASN A 7 -4.13 14.29 -10.10
CA ASN A 7 -2.76 13.90 -9.75
C ASN A 7 -2.34 12.59 -10.42
N THR A 8 -3.30 11.68 -10.61
CA THR A 8 -3.02 10.36 -11.18
C THR A 8 -4.20 9.89 -12.02
N LEU A 9 -3.87 9.31 -13.16
CA LEU A 9 -4.81 8.66 -14.08
C LEU A 9 -4.57 7.15 -14.04
N LEU A 10 -5.58 6.39 -13.63
CA LEU A 10 -5.53 4.93 -13.62
C LEU A 10 -6.14 4.39 -14.92
N LEU A 11 -5.35 3.67 -15.70
CA LEU A 11 -5.74 3.06 -16.97
C LEU A 11 -5.99 1.56 -16.74
N GLY A 12 -7.24 1.14 -16.87
CA GLY A 12 -7.65 -0.26 -16.77
C GLY A 12 -7.44 -1.04 -18.07
N PRO A 13 -7.69 -2.35 -18.07
CA PRO A 13 -7.61 -3.21 -19.25
C PRO A 13 -8.43 -2.69 -20.41
N GLY A 14 -7.90 -2.84 -21.65
CA GLY A 14 -8.54 -2.37 -22.86
C GLY A 14 -8.43 -0.86 -23.14
N THR A 15 -7.78 -0.10 -22.23
CA THR A 15 -7.57 1.34 -22.46
C THR A 15 -6.43 1.57 -23.43
N SER A 16 -6.68 2.34 -24.47
CA SER A 16 -5.66 2.85 -25.39
C SER A 16 -5.35 4.30 -25.08
N VAL A 17 -4.07 4.67 -25.14
CA VAL A 17 -3.61 6.05 -24.85
C VAL A 17 -2.85 6.57 -26.05
N THR A 18 -3.24 7.76 -26.53
CA THR A 18 -2.54 8.42 -27.62
C THR A 18 -1.31 9.17 -27.11
N HIS A 19 -0.33 9.42 -27.96
CA HIS A 19 0.84 10.24 -27.64
C HIS A 19 0.44 11.61 -27.10
N GLU A 20 -0.55 12.25 -27.70
CA GLU A 20 -1.02 13.58 -27.26
C GLU A 20 -1.69 13.54 -25.87
N ALA A 21 -2.40 12.46 -25.53
CA ALA A 21 -2.94 12.26 -24.19
C ALA A 21 -1.82 12.12 -23.14
N VAL A 22 -0.76 11.37 -23.46
CA VAL A 22 0.45 11.23 -22.61
C VAL A 22 1.12 12.59 -22.41
N LYS A 23 1.32 13.36 -23.50
CA LYS A 23 1.91 14.69 -23.48
C LYS A 23 1.09 15.67 -22.63
N THR A 24 -0.25 15.62 -22.75
CA THR A 24 -1.17 16.45 -21.97
C THR A 24 -1.11 16.10 -20.47
N ALA A 25 -1.07 14.82 -20.12
CA ALA A 25 -0.92 14.36 -18.76
C ALA A 25 0.43 14.81 -18.16
N ALA A 26 1.52 14.68 -18.92
CA ALA A 26 2.85 15.12 -18.51
C ALA A 26 2.90 16.64 -18.26
N ALA A 27 2.33 17.44 -19.15
CA ALA A 27 2.26 18.89 -19.02
C ALA A 27 1.43 19.33 -17.79
N ALA A 28 0.47 18.51 -17.38
CA ALA A 28 -0.35 18.74 -16.19
C ALA A 28 0.26 18.15 -14.90
N ASN A 29 1.47 17.58 -14.94
CA ASN A 29 2.08 16.81 -13.85
C ASN A 29 1.15 15.69 -13.33
N CYS A 30 0.40 15.05 -14.21
CA CYS A 30 -0.48 13.94 -13.88
C CYS A 30 0.23 12.61 -14.16
N SER A 31 0.41 11.79 -13.14
CA SER A 31 0.94 10.42 -13.29
C SER A 31 -0.03 9.54 -14.05
N ILE A 32 0.51 8.64 -14.86
CA ILE A 32 -0.27 7.58 -15.52
C ILE A 32 0.12 6.25 -14.90
N CYS A 33 -0.88 5.48 -14.45
CA CYS A 33 -0.69 4.14 -13.89
C CYS A 33 -1.50 3.14 -14.70
N TRP A 34 -0.89 2.02 -15.07
CA TRP A 34 -1.57 0.90 -15.67
C TRP A 34 -1.99 -0.07 -14.58
N VAL A 35 -3.29 -0.35 -14.53
CA VAL A 35 -3.90 -1.19 -13.50
C VAL A 35 -4.70 -2.31 -14.14
N GLY A 36 -4.89 -3.39 -13.39
CA GLY A 36 -5.75 -4.49 -13.78
C GLY A 36 -7.23 -4.17 -13.69
N GLU A 37 -8.07 -5.16 -13.94
CA GLU A 37 -9.52 -5.04 -13.85
C GLU A 37 -9.93 -4.51 -12.48
N ASP A 38 -10.91 -3.63 -12.46
CA ASP A 38 -11.45 -2.97 -11.27
C ASP A 38 -10.40 -2.21 -10.43
N SER A 39 -9.25 -1.86 -11.02
CA SER A 39 -8.11 -1.23 -10.34
C SER A 39 -7.50 -2.08 -9.21
N LEU A 40 -7.72 -3.39 -9.23
CA LEU A 40 -7.23 -4.30 -8.18
C LEU A 40 -5.79 -4.78 -8.37
N LEU A 41 -5.19 -4.57 -9.52
CA LEU A 41 -3.80 -4.91 -9.82
C LEU A 41 -3.07 -3.68 -10.32
N PHE A 42 -1.84 -3.48 -9.86
CA PHE A 42 -0.95 -2.43 -10.35
C PHE A 42 0.14 -3.05 -11.21
N TYR A 43 0.31 -2.57 -12.44
CA TYR A 43 1.29 -3.10 -13.37
C TYR A 43 2.48 -2.17 -13.57
N ALA A 44 2.23 -0.87 -13.79
CA ALA A 44 3.26 0.11 -14.06
C ALA A 44 2.79 1.53 -13.76
N ALA A 45 3.75 2.44 -13.55
CA ALA A 45 3.50 3.88 -13.53
C ALA A 45 4.48 4.60 -14.46
N GLY A 46 4.00 5.63 -15.12
CA GLY A 46 4.80 6.59 -15.85
C GLY A 46 4.62 7.99 -15.27
N PHE A 47 5.66 8.80 -15.34
CA PHE A 47 5.79 10.17 -14.84
C PHE A 47 5.78 10.35 -13.33
N GLN A 48 6.60 11.29 -12.90
CA GLN A 48 6.50 11.89 -11.57
C GLN A 48 5.69 13.19 -11.71
N PRO A 49 4.63 13.38 -10.92
CA PRO A 49 3.78 14.57 -11.00
C PRO A 49 4.44 15.82 -10.43
N THR A 50 5.72 15.77 -10.09
CA THR A 50 6.48 16.91 -9.60
C THR A 50 7.87 16.96 -10.23
N SER A 51 8.30 18.14 -10.61
CA SER A 51 9.68 18.43 -11.03
C SER A 51 10.61 18.71 -9.84
N ASP A 52 10.10 18.71 -8.60
CA ASP A 52 10.84 19.01 -7.38
C ASP A 52 11.43 17.74 -6.77
N SER A 53 12.76 17.70 -6.68
CA SER A 53 13.49 16.54 -6.14
C SER A 53 13.76 16.62 -4.63
N ARG A 54 13.30 17.66 -3.92
CA ARG A 54 13.59 17.84 -2.48
C ARG A 54 13.14 16.66 -1.64
N ASN A 55 11.94 16.15 -1.89
CA ASN A 55 11.40 15.01 -1.16
C ASN A 55 12.18 13.73 -1.44
N LEU A 56 12.56 13.46 -2.71
CA LEU A 56 13.40 12.33 -3.06
C LEU A 56 14.79 12.42 -2.39
N ARG A 57 15.42 13.59 -2.42
CA ARG A 57 16.72 13.80 -1.77
C ARG A 57 16.61 13.55 -0.26
N ARG A 58 15.58 14.08 0.38
CA ARG A 58 15.32 13.84 1.80
C ARG A 58 15.14 12.36 2.13
N GLN A 59 14.37 11.62 1.33
CA GLN A 59 14.20 10.18 1.49
C GLN A 59 15.53 9.43 1.39
N MET A 60 16.37 9.79 0.42
CA MET A 60 17.72 9.21 0.27
C MET A 60 18.62 9.50 1.47
N GLU A 61 18.64 10.75 1.95
CA GLU A 61 19.42 11.13 3.13
C GLU A 61 19.04 10.29 4.35
N LEU A 62 17.75 10.12 4.59
CA LEU A 62 17.24 9.30 5.69
C LEU A 62 17.60 7.81 5.50
N ALA A 63 17.41 7.26 4.31
CA ALA A 63 17.64 5.86 4.04
C ALA A 63 19.14 5.47 4.06
N CYS A 64 20.01 6.37 3.62
CA CYS A 64 21.46 6.15 3.63
C CYS A 64 22.10 6.32 5.02
N ASN A 65 21.43 6.98 5.95
CA ASN A 65 21.92 7.13 7.33
C ASN A 65 21.30 6.03 8.20
N LYS A 66 22.10 5.09 8.68
CA LYS A 66 21.62 3.93 9.46
C LYS A 66 20.80 4.30 10.68
N LYS A 67 21.18 5.35 11.41
CA LYS A 67 20.46 5.82 12.60
C LYS A 67 19.10 6.44 12.20
N ALA A 68 19.10 7.34 11.23
CA ALA A 68 17.90 7.98 10.74
C ALA A 68 16.92 6.96 10.12
N SER A 69 17.43 5.99 9.35
CA SER A 69 16.64 4.91 8.77
C SER A 69 15.93 4.07 9.84
N LEU A 70 16.67 3.73 10.93
CA LEU A 70 16.09 3.00 12.06
C LEU A 70 15.02 3.82 12.79
N GLU A 71 15.20 5.13 12.93
CA GLU A 71 14.19 6.01 13.55
C GLU A 71 12.92 6.08 12.70
N VAL A 72 13.06 6.18 11.36
CA VAL A 72 11.88 6.13 10.47
C VAL A 72 11.17 4.78 10.59
N ALA A 73 11.91 3.67 10.58
CA ALA A 73 11.33 2.34 10.78
C ALA A 73 10.61 2.25 12.15
N ARG A 74 11.24 2.73 13.23
CA ARG A 74 10.65 2.77 14.57
C ARG A 74 9.35 3.58 14.60
N ALA A 75 9.32 4.74 13.93
CA ALA A 75 8.12 5.56 13.82
C ALA A 75 6.98 4.84 13.08
N MET A 76 7.30 4.06 12.03
CA MET A 76 6.33 3.22 11.33
C MET A 76 5.77 2.12 12.24
N PHE A 77 6.61 1.42 12.99
CA PHE A 77 6.18 0.41 13.96
C PHE A 77 5.34 1.02 15.09
N ALA A 78 5.73 2.18 15.64
CA ALA A 78 4.98 2.88 16.66
C ALA A 78 3.58 3.32 16.16
N ARG A 79 3.49 3.79 14.92
CA ARG A 79 2.20 4.14 14.28
C ARG A 79 1.28 2.93 14.14
N ARG A 80 1.86 1.76 13.88
CA ARG A 80 1.13 0.51 13.67
C ARG A 80 0.79 -0.21 14.99
N PHE A 81 1.67 -0.10 15.97
CA PHE A 81 1.56 -0.77 17.27
C PHE A 81 1.84 0.23 18.41
N PRO A 82 0.87 1.11 18.71
CA PRO A 82 1.07 2.20 19.67
C PRO A 82 1.42 1.73 21.09
N ASP A 83 1.01 0.50 21.46
CA ASP A 83 1.27 -0.10 22.76
C ASP A 83 2.58 -0.91 22.83
N ALA A 84 3.39 -0.90 21.75
CA ALA A 84 4.63 -1.64 21.72
C ALA A 84 5.77 -0.83 22.34
N ASP A 85 6.52 -1.45 23.24
CA ASP A 85 7.81 -0.94 23.65
C ASP A 85 8.83 -1.18 22.53
N LEU A 86 9.26 -0.10 21.88
CA LEU A 86 10.17 -0.10 20.75
C LEU A 86 11.53 0.57 21.08
N GLU A 87 11.69 1.04 22.33
CA GLU A 87 12.93 1.64 22.78
C GLU A 87 14.06 0.61 22.71
N ASP A 88 15.21 1.03 22.21
CA ASP A 88 16.42 0.21 22.03
C ASP A 88 16.29 -1.05 21.16
N LYS A 89 15.15 -1.28 20.52
CA LYS A 89 14.98 -2.45 19.65
C LYS A 89 15.62 -2.25 18.27
N SER A 90 16.31 -3.27 17.84
CA SER A 90 16.80 -3.38 16.47
C SER A 90 15.64 -3.61 15.48
N LEU A 91 15.87 -3.30 14.21
CA LEU A 91 14.89 -3.57 13.15
C LEU A 91 14.46 -5.05 13.12
N LYS A 92 15.40 -5.98 13.32
CA LYS A 92 15.11 -7.43 13.32
C LYS A 92 14.17 -7.83 14.46
N GLU A 93 14.33 -7.26 15.65
CA GLU A 93 13.45 -7.51 16.78
C GLU A 93 12.05 -6.96 16.54
N MET A 94 11.94 -5.73 16.01
CA MET A 94 10.65 -5.13 15.66
C MET A 94 9.90 -5.95 14.60
N MET A 95 10.58 -6.43 13.57
CA MET A 95 9.99 -7.33 12.55
C MET A 95 9.53 -8.67 13.16
N GLY A 96 10.30 -9.22 14.11
CA GLY A 96 9.90 -10.44 14.82
C GLY A 96 8.61 -10.26 15.64
N MET A 97 8.48 -9.14 16.35
CA MET A 97 7.27 -8.78 17.10
C MET A 97 6.06 -8.61 16.15
N GLU A 98 6.27 -7.97 15.03
CA GLU A 98 5.25 -7.80 13.99
C GLU A 98 4.71 -9.12 13.49
N GLY A 99 5.58 -10.05 13.10
CA GLY A 99 5.18 -11.35 12.57
C GLY A 99 4.28 -12.13 13.52
N SER A 100 4.48 -12.02 14.83
CA SER A 100 3.62 -12.63 15.84
C SER A 100 2.26 -11.94 15.94
N ARG A 101 2.24 -10.61 15.97
CA ARG A 101 1.00 -9.81 16.06
C ARG A 101 0.12 -9.98 14.83
N VAL A 102 0.72 -10.02 13.64
CA VAL A 102 -0.01 -10.24 12.39
C VAL A 102 -0.65 -11.63 12.35
N ARG A 103 0.05 -12.66 12.84
CA ARG A 103 -0.54 -14.02 12.94
C ARG A 103 -1.74 -14.05 13.88
N MET A 104 -1.65 -13.40 15.02
CA MET A 104 -2.77 -13.28 15.96
C MET A 104 -3.94 -12.53 15.31
N LEU A 105 -3.68 -11.41 14.65
CA LEU A 105 -4.72 -10.64 13.95
C LEU A 105 -5.49 -11.49 12.92
N TYR A 106 -4.79 -12.32 12.14
CA TYR A 106 -5.46 -13.23 11.19
C TYR A 106 -6.36 -14.24 11.91
N GLN A 107 -5.91 -14.80 13.02
CA GLN A 107 -6.69 -15.75 13.82
C GLN A 107 -7.92 -15.08 14.45
N ASP A 108 -7.74 -13.90 15.03
CA ASP A 108 -8.81 -13.12 15.64
C ASP A 108 -9.90 -12.77 14.61
N LYS A 109 -9.49 -12.34 13.41
CA LYS A 109 -10.43 -12.03 12.32
C LYS A 109 -11.14 -13.27 11.79
N ALA A 110 -10.43 -14.39 11.67
CA ALA A 110 -11.04 -15.66 11.31
C ALA A 110 -12.12 -16.08 12.30
N GLN A 111 -11.83 -15.98 13.59
CA GLN A 111 -12.80 -16.29 14.66
C GLN A 111 -13.97 -15.28 14.67
N GLN A 112 -13.68 -13.98 14.58
CA GLN A 112 -14.68 -12.90 14.58
C GLN A 112 -15.73 -13.09 13.47
N TYR A 113 -15.29 -13.49 12.28
CA TYR A 113 -16.20 -13.65 11.13
C TYR A 113 -16.69 -15.09 10.93
N GLY A 114 -16.19 -16.06 11.70
CA GLY A 114 -16.55 -17.48 11.56
C GLY A 114 -16.03 -18.09 10.25
N VAL A 115 -14.86 -17.65 9.76
CA VAL A 115 -14.24 -18.08 8.52
C VAL A 115 -13.06 -19.00 8.82
N GLY A 116 -12.97 -20.14 8.13
CA GLY A 116 -11.83 -21.04 8.25
C GLY A 116 -10.53 -20.38 7.77
N TRP A 117 -9.45 -20.49 8.54
CA TRP A 117 -8.15 -19.91 8.20
C TRP A 117 -7.03 -20.94 8.36
N LYS A 118 -6.33 -21.23 7.26
CA LYS A 118 -5.21 -22.19 7.20
C LYS A 118 -3.85 -21.51 7.03
N GLY A 119 -3.82 -20.18 7.09
CA GLY A 119 -2.63 -19.38 6.88
C GLY A 119 -2.62 -18.62 5.56
N ARG A 120 -1.72 -17.61 5.48
CA ARG A 120 -1.53 -16.82 4.25
C ARG A 120 -0.88 -17.69 3.19
N GLN A 121 -1.59 -17.88 2.08
CA GLN A 121 -1.11 -18.59 0.90
C GLN A 121 -0.99 -17.58 -0.24
N PHE A 122 0.21 -17.40 -0.75
CA PHE A 122 0.47 -16.58 -1.92
C PHE A 122 1.33 -17.35 -2.91
N THR A 123 0.75 -17.70 -4.03
CA THR A 123 1.46 -18.31 -5.15
C THR A 123 1.13 -17.47 -6.38
N PRO A 124 2.08 -16.69 -6.92
CA PRO A 124 1.84 -15.74 -8.00
C PRO A 124 1.08 -16.32 -9.18
N ASP A 125 1.47 -17.52 -9.61
CA ASP A 125 0.93 -18.17 -10.82
C ASP A 125 -0.28 -19.08 -10.54
N ARG A 126 -0.80 -19.13 -9.30
CA ARG A 126 -1.88 -20.05 -8.89
C ARG A 126 -2.97 -19.34 -8.10
N PHE A 127 -3.31 -18.11 -8.50
CA PHE A 127 -4.38 -17.33 -7.86
C PHE A 127 -5.70 -18.13 -7.76
N GLU A 128 -6.07 -18.85 -8.82
CA GLU A 128 -7.32 -19.61 -8.87
C GLU A 128 -7.38 -20.78 -7.88
N LEU A 129 -6.25 -21.32 -7.47
CA LEU A 129 -6.18 -22.42 -6.50
C LEU A 129 -6.23 -21.95 -5.04
N SER A 130 -6.13 -20.66 -4.79
CA SER A 130 -6.22 -20.09 -3.43
C SER A 130 -7.65 -20.13 -2.93
N ASP A 131 -7.82 -20.26 -1.60
CA ASP A 131 -9.12 -20.07 -0.97
C ASP A 131 -9.61 -18.61 -1.12
N THR A 132 -10.90 -18.39 -0.90
CA THR A 132 -11.55 -17.10 -1.11
C THR A 132 -10.93 -15.99 -0.26
N THR A 133 -10.58 -16.23 1.00
CA THR A 133 -9.92 -15.22 1.85
C THR A 133 -8.58 -14.82 1.27
N ASN A 134 -7.77 -15.80 0.82
CA ASN A 134 -6.46 -15.53 0.21
C ASN A 134 -6.58 -14.83 -1.15
N LYS A 135 -7.60 -15.13 -1.96
CA LYS A 135 -7.90 -14.38 -3.19
C LYS A 135 -8.22 -12.92 -2.89
N ILE A 136 -9.10 -12.65 -1.92
CA ILE A 136 -9.48 -11.29 -1.52
C ILE A 136 -8.25 -10.54 -0.98
N LEU A 137 -7.47 -11.16 -0.08
CA LEU A 137 -6.23 -10.56 0.46
C LEU A 137 -5.24 -10.18 -0.64
N THR A 138 -5.05 -11.07 -1.62
CA THR A 138 -4.11 -10.82 -2.73
C THR A 138 -4.56 -9.63 -3.56
N ALA A 139 -5.82 -9.60 -3.96
CA ALA A 139 -6.37 -8.51 -4.77
C ALA A 139 -6.45 -7.19 -4.00
N ALA A 140 -6.88 -7.20 -2.74
CA ALA A 140 -6.93 -6.01 -1.90
C ALA A 140 -5.53 -5.42 -1.64
N ASN A 141 -4.52 -6.26 -1.38
CA ASN A 141 -3.14 -5.79 -1.24
C ASN A 141 -2.61 -5.17 -2.54
N ALA A 142 -2.88 -5.78 -3.69
CA ALA A 142 -2.47 -5.23 -4.99
C ALA A 142 -3.11 -3.86 -5.26
N ALA A 143 -4.41 -3.70 -4.94
CA ALA A 143 -5.11 -2.42 -5.05
C ALA A 143 -4.51 -1.37 -4.11
N LEU A 144 -4.22 -1.73 -2.85
CA LEU A 144 -3.54 -0.86 -1.88
C LEU A 144 -2.16 -0.43 -2.39
N TYR A 145 -1.37 -1.34 -2.93
CA TYR A 145 -0.05 -1.02 -3.50
C TYR A 145 -0.14 -0.03 -4.66
N GLY A 146 -1.14 -0.16 -5.53
CA GLY A 146 -1.40 0.79 -6.61
C GLY A 146 -1.71 2.20 -6.10
N ILE A 147 -2.58 2.31 -5.09
CA ILE A 147 -2.92 3.60 -4.46
C ILE A 147 -1.68 4.22 -3.81
N LEU A 148 -0.91 3.45 -3.05
CA LEU A 148 0.30 3.94 -2.38
C LEU A 148 1.37 4.35 -3.38
N CYS A 149 1.57 3.58 -4.46
CA CYS A 149 2.49 3.94 -5.54
C CYS A 149 2.13 5.30 -6.14
N SER A 150 0.85 5.52 -6.42
CA SER A 150 0.34 6.79 -6.95
C SER A 150 0.59 7.95 -5.97
N ALA A 151 0.32 7.75 -4.67
CA ALA A 151 0.55 8.77 -3.65
C ALA A 151 2.04 9.09 -3.48
N ILE A 152 2.91 8.07 -3.43
CA ILE A 152 4.37 8.23 -3.33
C ILE A 152 4.90 9.06 -4.50
N HIS A 153 4.52 8.72 -5.72
CA HIS A 153 4.92 9.47 -6.92
C HIS A 153 4.38 10.89 -6.92
N ALA A 154 3.10 11.08 -6.56
CA ALA A 154 2.48 12.40 -6.48
C ALA A 154 3.19 13.34 -5.50
N MET A 155 3.78 12.78 -4.44
CA MET A 155 4.54 13.52 -3.45
C MET A 155 6.04 13.66 -3.79
N GLY A 156 6.51 13.12 -4.92
CA GLY A 156 7.89 13.21 -5.37
C GLY A 156 8.87 12.32 -4.59
N TYR A 157 8.39 11.24 -4.00
CA TYR A 157 9.20 10.19 -3.39
C TYR A 157 9.42 9.00 -4.33
N SER A 158 10.34 8.11 -3.98
CA SER A 158 10.60 6.88 -4.72
C SER A 158 9.99 5.65 -4.03
N PRO A 159 9.25 4.80 -4.74
CA PRO A 159 8.78 3.53 -4.19
C PRO A 159 9.91 2.53 -3.93
N HIS A 160 11.10 2.75 -4.51
CA HIS A 160 12.25 1.85 -4.44
C HIS A 160 13.20 2.13 -3.26
N ILE A 161 12.94 3.16 -2.45
CA ILE A 161 13.76 3.52 -1.29
C ILE A 161 12.92 3.35 -0.03
N GLY A 162 13.06 2.19 0.63
CA GLY A 162 12.36 1.85 1.88
C GLY A 162 13.28 1.86 3.09
N PHE A 163 12.69 1.59 4.24
CA PHE A 163 13.34 1.63 5.55
C PHE A 163 13.29 0.29 6.28
N ILE A 164 12.27 -0.53 5.99
CA ILE A 164 12.03 -1.84 6.61
C ILE A 164 12.30 -2.97 5.61
N HIS A 165 11.63 -2.96 4.47
CA HIS A 165 11.67 -4.02 3.44
C HIS A 165 12.81 -3.83 2.42
N THR A 166 14.01 -3.47 2.89
CA THR A 166 15.18 -3.13 2.09
C THR A 166 15.62 -4.28 1.21
N GLY A 167 15.41 -4.66 0.19
CA GLY A 167 15.75 -5.83 -0.64
C GLY A 167 14.58 -6.32 -1.46
N SER A 168 13.43 -5.77 -1.24
CA SER A 168 12.22 -6.01 -2.02
C SER A 168 12.15 -5.09 -3.25
N PRO A 169 11.37 -5.44 -4.29
CA PRO A 169 11.25 -4.59 -5.50
C PRO A 169 10.67 -3.20 -5.23
N LEU A 170 9.74 -3.08 -4.29
CA LEU A 170 9.00 -1.86 -3.97
C LEU A 170 8.97 -1.63 -2.44
N PRO A 171 10.14 -1.47 -1.82
CA PRO A 171 10.26 -1.51 -0.36
C PRO A 171 9.42 -0.44 0.34
N PHE A 172 9.38 0.80 -0.17
CA PHE A 172 8.62 1.86 0.48
C PHE A 172 7.10 1.69 0.35
N ILE A 173 6.64 1.07 -0.72
CA ILE A 173 5.22 0.68 -0.83
C ILE A 173 4.87 -0.35 0.23
N TYR A 174 5.72 -1.34 0.46
CA TYR A 174 5.46 -2.38 1.47
C TYR A 174 5.52 -1.81 2.89
N ASP A 175 6.50 -0.94 3.16
CA ASP A 175 6.63 -0.23 4.45
C ASP A 175 5.34 0.54 4.78
N LEU A 176 4.83 1.33 3.83
CA LEU A 176 3.60 2.10 4.02
C LEU A 176 2.35 1.21 4.04
N ALA A 177 2.30 0.17 3.20
CA ALA A 177 1.14 -0.70 3.14
C ALA A 177 0.87 -1.38 4.48
N ASP A 178 1.91 -1.74 5.22
CA ASP A 178 1.77 -2.38 6.52
C ASP A 178 1.08 -1.51 7.57
N LEU A 179 1.05 -0.19 7.37
CA LEU A 179 0.29 0.73 8.22
C LEU A 179 -1.24 0.58 8.05
N TYR A 180 -1.69 0.10 6.89
CA TYR A 180 -3.11 0.09 6.51
C TYR A 180 -3.68 -1.31 6.27
N LYS A 181 -2.83 -2.33 6.05
CA LYS A 181 -3.27 -3.70 5.73
C LYS A 181 -4.22 -4.30 6.74
N ALA A 182 -4.03 -4.01 8.02
CA ALA A 182 -4.85 -4.59 9.09
C ALA A 182 -6.34 -4.26 8.88
N GLU A 183 -6.64 -3.00 8.65
CA GLU A 183 -8.00 -2.48 8.53
C GLU A 183 -8.54 -2.61 7.11
N LEU A 184 -7.73 -2.20 6.12
CA LEU A 184 -8.19 -2.10 4.73
C LEU A 184 -8.19 -3.45 3.99
N CYS A 185 -7.25 -4.35 4.31
CA CYS A 185 -7.11 -5.61 3.58
C CYS A 185 -7.51 -6.82 4.42
N ILE A 186 -6.96 -6.96 5.65
CA ILE A 186 -7.17 -8.17 6.45
C ILE A 186 -8.60 -8.24 6.95
N ASP A 187 -9.09 -7.22 7.63
CA ASP A 187 -10.45 -7.18 8.11
C ASP A 187 -11.48 -7.30 6.96
N LEU A 188 -11.25 -6.58 5.87
CA LEU A 188 -12.10 -6.65 4.68
C LEU A 188 -12.16 -8.07 4.10
N ALA A 189 -11.04 -8.79 4.06
CA ALA A 189 -11.00 -10.12 3.44
C ALA A 189 -11.86 -11.13 4.19
N PHE A 190 -11.82 -11.13 5.51
CA PHE A 190 -12.66 -12.03 6.31
C PHE A 190 -14.13 -11.61 6.29
N ALA A 191 -14.42 -10.31 6.39
CA ALA A 191 -15.77 -9.78 6.27
C ALA A 191 -16.41 -10.17 4.93
N LEU A 192 -15.68 -9.97 3.83
CA LEU A 192 -16.17 -10.30 2.48
C LEU A 192 -16.27 -11.80 2.23
N ASN A 193 -15.35 -12.62 2.74
CA ASN A 193 -15.48 -14.07 2.61
C ASN A 193 -16.80 -14.56 3.24
N LYS A 194 -17.15 -14.01 4.42
CA LYS A 194 -18.45 -14.29 5.04
C LYS A 194 -19.62 -13.78 4.19
N GLU A 195 -19.58 -12.53 3.71
CA GLU A 195 -20.62 -11.92 2.87
C GLU A 195 -20.81 -12.70 1.56
N MET A 196 -19.72 -13.18 0.97
CA MET A 196 -19.69 -13.94 -0.28
C MET A 196 -20.01 -15.44 -0.10
N ALA A 197 -20.25 -15.90 1.11
CA ALA A 197 -20.45 -17.33 1.43
C ALA A 197 -19.36 -18.25 0.82
N GLY A 198 -18.11 -17.77 0.84
CA GLY A 198 -16.97 -18.50 0.30
C GLY A 198 -16.82 -18.45 -1.24
N GLN A 199 -17.65 -17.74 -1.96
CA GLN A 199 -17.57 -17.60 -3.43
C GLN A 199 -16.94 -16.25 -3.80
N TYR A 200 -15.75 -16.28 -4.39
CA TYR A 200 -15.01 -15.05 -4.76
C TYR A 200 -15.77 -14.23 -5.83
N ASN A 201 -16.01 -12.96 -5.53
CA ASN A 201 -16.63 -11.99 -6.44
C ASN A 201 -15.79 -10.71 -6.52
N LYS A 202 -15.10 -10.53 -7.65
CA LYS A 202 -14.19 -9.39 -7.86
C LYS A 202 -14.90 -8.03 -7.86
N HIS A 203 -16.13 -7.95 -8.37
CA HIS A 203 -16.88 -6.69 -8.43
C HIS A 203 -17.35 -6.24 -7.05
N LEU A 204 -17.79 -7.18 -6.22
CA LEU A 204 -18.13 -6.89 -4.84
C LEU A 204 -16.90 -6.44 -4.03
N LEU A 205 -15.77 -7.13 -4.22
CA LEU A 205 -14.49 -6.72 -3.62
C LEU A 205 -14.11 -5.30 -4.03
N ALA A 206 -14.11 -4.98 -5.32
CA ALA A 206 -13.76 -3.64 -5.82
C ALA A 206 -14.67 -2.55 -5.24
N LYS A 207 -15.98 -2.83 -5.16
CA LYS A 207 -16.97 -1.93 -4.55
C LYS A 207 -16.64 -1.68 -3.07
N ARG A 208 -16.51 -2.74 -2.27
CA ARG A 208 -16.28 -2.64 -0.81
C ARG A 208 -14.91 -2.05 -0.48
N PHE A 209 -13.89 -2.39 -1.26
CA PHE A 209 -12.56 -1.80 -1.10
C PHE A 209 -12.59 -0.30 -1.34
N ARG A 210 -13.25 0.15 -2.43
CA ARG A 210 -13.42 1.58 -2.72
C ARG A 210 -14.19 2.31 -1.62
N GLU A 211 -15.29 1.73 -1.12
CA GLU A 211 -16.06 2.29 -0.03
C GLU A 211 -15.19 2.52 1.22
N ARG A 212 -14.32 1.55 1.57
CA ARG A 212 -13.37 1.70 2.69
C ARG A 212 -12.30 2.77 2.43
N VAL A 213 -11.71 2.78 1.24
CA VAL A 213 -10.72 3.81 0.85
C VAL A 213 -11.29 5.21 1.02
N ILE A 214 -12.55 5.42 0.60
CA ILE A 214 -13.26 6.70 0.73
C ILE A 214 -13.57 7.01 2.19
N SER A 215 -14.12 6.05 2.94
CA SER A 215 -14.50 6.26 4.35
C SER A 215 -13.31 6.56 5.25
N MET A 216 -12.14 6.02 4.93
CA MET A 216 -10.88 6.27 5.65
C MET A 216 -10.17 7.55 5.21
N ASP A 217 -10.65 8.22 4.17
CA ASP A 217 -9.91 9.32 3.49
C ASP A 217 -8.44 8.95 3.23
N LEU A 218 -8.24 7.72 2.70
CA LEU A 218 -6.94 7.06 2.67
C LEU A 218 -5.84 7.92 2.06
N LEU A 219 -6.11 8.63 0.95
CA LEU A 219 -5.10 9.45 0.28
C LEU A 219 -4.63 10.63 1.15
N SER A 220 -5.54 11.27 1.88
CA SER A 220 -5.21 12.33 2.83
C SER A 220 -4.40 11.79 4.00
N VAL A 221 -4.80 10.64 4.55
CA VAL A 221 -4.09 9.97 5.65
C VAL A 221 -2.69 9.56 5.22
N VAL A 222 -2.54 8.90 4.06
CA VAL A 222 -1.24 8.49 3.50
C VAL A 222 -0.31 9.68 3.31
N SER A 223 -0.80 10.79 2.74
CA SER A 223 0.02 11.98 2.51
C SER A 223 0.52 12.61 3.82
N LYS A 224 -0.33 12.64 4.86
CA LYS A 224 0.04 13.10 6.20
C LYS A 224 1.06 12.17 6.86
N ASP A 225 0.83 10.85 6.79
CA ASP A 225 1.75 9.86 7.37
C ASP A 225 3.12 9.92 6.68
N ILE A 226 3.20 9.96 5.34
CA ILE A 226 4.48 10.12 4.62
C ILE A 226 5.17 11.42 5.04
N THR A 227 4.44 12.52 5.09
CA THR A 227 4.98 13.81 5.49
C THR A 227 5.57 13.76 6.90
N ARG A 228 4.84 13.15 7.84
CA ARG A 228 5.26 12.99 9.23
C ARG A 228 6.50 12.12 9.36
N LEU A 229 6.48 10.94 8.73
CA LEU A 229 7.56 9.96 8.80
C LEU A 229 8.88 10.47 8.21
N LEU A 230 8.81 11.26 7.13
CA LEU A 230 10.01 11.71 6.41
C LEU A 230 10.45 13.16 6.71
N LYS A 231 9.60 13.97 7.36
CA LYS A 231 9.99 15.32 7.80
C LYS A 231 10.66 15.36 9.15
N GLU A 232 10.29 14.50 10.07
CA GLU A 232 10.82 14.49 11.43
C GLU A 232 12.11 13.67 11.55
N GLY A 233 13.22 14.25 11.09
CA GLY A 233 14.48 14.07 11.79
C GLY A 233 14.69 15.38 12.56
N LYS A 234 14.38 15.42 13.85
CA LYS A 234 14.83 16.52 14.69
C LYS A 234 16.32 16.67 14.52
N GLN A 235 16.74 17.86 14.07
CA GLN A 235 18.11 18.33 14.21
C GLN A 235 18.51 18.34 15.67
#